data_1ef785532627970c324f4a29a7d72a71
#
_entry.id   1ef785532627970c324f4a29a7d72a71
#
_cell.length_a   1.000
_cell.length_b   1.000
_cell.length_c   1.000
_cell.angle_alpha   90.00
_cell.angle_beta   90.00
_cell.angle_gamma   90.00
#
_symmetry.space_group_name_H-M   'P 1'
#
loop_
_entity.id
_entity.type
_entity.pdbx_description
1 polymer ?
#
loop_
_entity_poly.entity_id
_entity_poly.type
_entity_poly.pdbx_seq_one_letter_code
_entity_poly.pdbx_strand_id
1 'polypeptide(L)'
;MDSHRRLRILYLHQHYSRPTGSTATRSFLQARALAEAGHAVTLACGRYRGAETGLDGPFRQGRRTGAPDGFELVEFDIACANAQSLPARSLGFLRYAAAASRLALGAPWDLVVASSTPLTVALPALLARRRRGTPFLFEIRDPWPELPRALSAQGGGVPGPVLAAMEPLADAACRRAAAVVALTEGMAETALARGADPRRMRVLPQGADLDLFGPHVRPWRPDGVAPEDVLAVYAGAHGVANGLGQLLDAATLLRGSSLRLLLVGEGACKPALVARAAAEGLPVRFLDPMPKPQLAALLAGAQIGLLCLAPVPAFAEMSAPNKLAEGLAAGLPMVSNVPGRAARLLAQGEAGLTVPPGDAAALAAALRALAGDPARRAGMARAARQLAERRLDARRIARDFVEMAEQAAAG
;
A
#
# COMPACT_ATOMS: atom_id res chain seq x y z
N MET A 1 13.39 18.56 30.39
CA MET A 1 13.48 17.33 29.59
C MET A 1 12.39 16.40 30.15
N ASP A 2 11.18 16.50 29.57
CA ASP A 2 10.10 15.58 29.94
C ASP A 2 10.52 14.18 29.49
N SER A 3 10.65 13.27 30.48
CA SER A 3 10.89 11.86 30.18
C SER A 3 9.68 11.33 29.41
N HIS A 4 9.80 11.15 28.10
CA HIS A 4 8.74 10.51 27.31
C HIS A 4 8.34 9.20 27.99
N ARG A 5 7.09 9.12 28.45
CA ARG A 5 6.56 7.92 29.09
C ARG A 5 6.64 6.76 28.09
N ARG A 6 7.34 5.70 28.43
CA ARG A 6 7.38 4.47 27.65
C ARG A 6 5.99 3.83 27.59
N LEU A 7 5.39 3.77 26.41
CA LEU A 7 4.08 3.18 26.19
C LEU A 7 4.20 1.68 25.84
N ARG A 8 3.18 0.91 26.23
CA ARG A 8 2.94 -0.45 25.74
C ARG A 8 1.92 -0.39 24.62
N ILE A 9 2.35 -0.60 23.39
CA ILE A 9 1.55 -0.42 22.17
C ILE A 9 1.27 -1.78 21.53
N LEU A 10 -0.02 -2.09 21.32
CA LEU A 10 -0.44 -3.21 20.50
C LEU A 10 -0.76 -2.71 19.09
N TYR A 11 0.05 -3.12 18.11
CA TYR A 11 -0.14 -2.75 16.70
C TYR A 11 -0.83 -3.90 15.94
N LEU A 12 -2.04 -3.68 15.46
CA LEU A 12 -2.84 -4.67 14.73
C LEU A 12 -2.82 -4.38 13.23
N HIS A 13 -2.13 -5.22 12.46
CA HIS A 13 -2.13 -5.16 10.99
C HIS A 13 -1.99 -6.56 10.39
N GLN A 14 -3.05 -7.06 9.76
CA GLN A 14 -3.08 -8.44 9.26
C GLN A 14 -2.06 -8.72 8.15
N HIS A 15 -1.74 -7.74 7.31
CA HIS A 15 -0.92 -7.88 6.10
C HIS A 15 0.52 -7.36 6.29
N TYR A 16 1.08 -7.49 7.49
CA TYR A 16 2.45 -7.08 7.79
C TYR A 16 3.49 -7.83 6.94
N SER A 17 4.55 -7.12 6.54
CA SER A 17 5.75 -7.69 5.94
C SER A 17 6.98 -6.83 6.21
N ARG A 18 8.14 -7.48 6.34
CA ARG A 18 9.46 -6.87 6.26
C ARG A 18 9.80 -6.50 4.80
N PRO A 19 10.83 -5.65 4.57
CA PRO A 19 11.31 -5.31 3.22
C PRO A 19 11.86 -6.51 2.43
N THR A 20 12.22 -7.59 3.10
CA THR A 20 12.64 -8.86 2.46
C THR A 20 11.47 -9.60 1.79
N GLY A 21 10.22 -9.22 2.08
CA GLY A 21 9.05 -9.71 1.36
C GLY A 21 8.69 -8.85 0.14
N SER A 22 7.64 -9.25 -0.56
CA SER A 22 7.15 -8.59 -1.78
C SER A 22 5.96 -7.66 -1.57
N THR A 23 5.52 -7.45 -0.33
CA THR A 23 4.33 -6.66 0.01
C THR A 23 4.66 -5.30 0.61
N ALA A 24 3.63 -4.53 0.99
CA ALA A 24 3.80 -3.20 1.56
C ALA A 24 4.46 -3.23 2.95
N THR A 25 5.37 -2.29 3.21
CA THR A 25 6.21 -2.24 4.42
C THR A 25 5.84 -1.12 5.40
N ARG A 26 4.73 -0.41 5.19
CA ARG A 26 4.34 0.73 6.02
C ARG A 26 4.24 0.38 7.51
N SER A 27 3.58 -0.72 7.86
CA SER A 27 3.45 -1.15 9.25
C SER A 27 4.77 -1.58 9.88
N PHE A 28 5.71 -2.11 9.09
CA PHE A 28 7.07 -2.38 9.52
C PHE A 28 7.78 -1.08 9.94
N LEU A 29 7.77 -0.06 9.07
CA LEU A 29 8.43 1.21 9.33
C LEU A 29 7.82 1.97 10.51
N GLN A 30 6.48 1.93 10.65
CA GLN A 30 5.78 2.55 11.76
C GLN A 30 6.05 1.83 13.10
N ALA A 31 5.98 0.49 13.13
CA ALA A 31 6.27 -0.28 14.35
C ALA A 31 7.74 -0.10 14.80
N ARG A 32 8.67 -0.09 13.83
CA ARG A 32 10.08 0.18 14.09
C ARG A 32 10.30 1.59 14.63
N ALA A 33 9.68 2.62 14.04
CA ALA A 33 9.79 4.00 14.53
C ALA A 33 9.25 4.16 15.95
N LEU A 34 8.12 3.50 16.29
CA LEU A 34 7.60 3.47 17.67
C LEU A 34 8.59 2.79 18.64
N ALA A 35 9.24 1.69 18.24
CA ALA A 35 10.24 1.01 19.06
C ALA A 35 11.50 1.86 19.22
N GLU A 36 11.98 2.52 18.15
CA GLU A 36 13.12 3.45 18.16
C GLU A 36 12.85 4.69 19.04
N ALA A 37 11.57 5.12 19.15
CA ALA A 37 11.13 6.16 20.08
C ALA A 37 11.06 5.68 21.56
N GLY A 38 11.42 4.42 21.85
CA GLY A 38 11.50 3.86 23.19
C GLY A 38 10.25 3.16 23.69
N HIS A 39 9.22 3.01 22.87
CA HIS A 39 7.99 2.32 23.25
C HIS A 39 8.14 0.78 23.18
N ALA A 40 7.36 0.06 24.00
CA ALA A 40 7.25 -1.38 23.94
C ALA A 40 6.15 -1.78 22.94
N VAL A 41 6.55 -2.18 21.74
CA VAL A 41 5.63 -2.48 20.65
C VAL A 41 5.46 -3.98 20.47
N THR A 42 4.21 -4.44 20.42
CA THR A 42 3.82 -5.79 19.99
C THR A 42 3.00 -5.67 18.73
N LEU A 43 3.51 -6.09 17.57
CA LEU A 43 2.77 -6.11 16.32
C LEU A 43 2.15 -7.50 16.11
N ALA A 44 0.84 -7.54 15.83
CA ALA A 44 0.13 -8.78 15.51
C ALA A 44 -0.27 -8.82 14.04
N CYS A 45 0.05 -9.92 13.35
CA CYS A 45 -0.25 -10.12 11.94
C CYS A 45 -0.81 -11.52 11.65
N GLY A 46 -1.23 -11.75 10.40
CA GLY A 46 -1.55 -13.07 9.85
C GLY A 46 -0.48 -13.54 8.87
N ARG A 47 -0.66 -14.73 8.30
CA ARG A 47 0.18 -15.26 7.21
C ARG A 47 -0.32 -14.72 5.88
N TYR A 48 0.24 -13.61 5.42
CA TYR A 48 -0.12 -13.06 4.12
C TYR A 48 0.83 -13.60 3.03
N ARG A 49 0.26 -14.05 1.89
CA ARG A 49 1.06 -14.58 0.77
C ARG A 49 2.01 -13.52 0.22
N GLY A 50 3.29 -13.85 0.16
CA GLY A 50 4.35 -12.93 -0.28
C GLY A 50 4.88 -12.00 0.81
N ALA A 51 4.33 -12.08 2.03
CA ALA A 51 4.90 -11.41 3.19
C ALA A 51 6.05 -12.22 3.78
N GLU A 52 6.98 -11.50 4.40
CA GLU A 52 8.10 -12.05 5.15
C GLU A 52 8.06 -11.44 6.56
N THR A 53 7.99 -12.29 7.58
CA THR A 53 7.91 -11.84 8.98
C THR A 53 9.24 -11.91 9.72
N GLY A 54 10.19 -12.69 9.22
CA GLY A 54 11.45 -12.99 9.89
C GLY A 54 11.28 -13.92 11.10
N LEU A 55 10.10 -14.52 11.26
CA LEU A 55 9.85 -15.51 12.28
C LEU A 55 9.99 -16.91 11.70
N ASP A 56 10.84 -17.71 12.31
CA ASP A 56 11.06 -19.12 11.98
C ASP A 56 10.37 -20.05 12.98
N GLY A 57 10.29 -21.33 12.62
CA GLY A 57 9.77 -22.38 13.47
C GLY A 57 8.25 -22.59 13.39
N PRO A 58 7.77 -23.62 14.11
CA PRO A 58 6.37 -24.06 14.02
C PRO A 58 5.41 -23.13 14.76
N PHE A 59 4.17 -23.06 14.28
CA PHE A 59 3.08 -22.45 15.04
C PHE A 59 2.72 -23.31 16.25
N ARG A 60 2.66 -22.69 17.42
CA ARG A 60 2.20 -23.32 18.66
C ARG A 60 0.90 -22.65 19.11
N GLN A 61 -0.14 -23.43 19.36
CA GLN A 61 -1.48 -22.91 19.71
C GLN A 61 -1.99 -21.84 18.71
N GLY A 62 -1.72 -22.05 17.41
CA GLY A 62 -2.17 -21.17 16.33
C GLY A 62 -1.41 -19.84 16.20
N ARG A 63 -0.23 -19.70 16.81
CA ARG A 63 0.64 -18.52 16.68
C ARG A 63 2.12 -18.86 16.82
N ARG A 64 2.98 -17.97 16.33
CA ARG A 64 4.42 -17.91 16.64
C ARG A 64 4.81 -16.49 16.99
N THR A 65 5.87 -16.31 17.78
CA THR A 65 6.32 -15.01 18.30
C THR A 65 7.83 -14.88 18.25
N GLY A 66 8.30 -13.66 18.16
CA GLY A 66 9.73 -13.31 18.22
C GLY A 66 9.92 -11.81 18.07
N ALA A 67 11.16 -11.35 18.06
CA ALA A 67 11.49 -9.93 17.95
C ALA A 67 12.62 -9.68 16.94
N PRO A 68 12.42 -10.00 15.65
CA PRO A 68 13.49 -9.94 14.64
C PRO A 68 13.95 -8.51 14.31
N ASP A 69 13.15 -7.47 14.63
CA ASP A 69 13.38 -6.09 14.19
C ASP A 69 13.30 -5.06 15.33
N GLY A 70 13.55 -5.48 16.57
CA GLY A 70 13.57 -4.58 17.73
C GLY A 70 12.19 -4.34 18.37
N PHE A 71 11.14 -4.98 17.88
CA PHE A 71 9.80 -5.01 18.47
C PHE A 71 9.26 -6.44 18.47
N GLU A 72 8.33 -6.73 19.38
CA GLU A 72 7.69 -8.04 19.45
C GLU A 72 6.75 -8.24 18.26
N LEU A 73 6.82 -9.40 17.63
CA LEU A 73 5.95 -9.81 16.53
C LEU A 73 5.17 -11.06 16.93
N VAL A 74 3.86 -11.02 16.76
CA VAL A 74 2.94 -12.14 16.95
C VAL A 74 2.30 -12.47 15.59
N GLU A 75 2.68 -13.60 15.02
CA GLU A 75 2.08 -14.08 13.77
C GLU A 75 1.08 -15.18 14.07
N PHE A 76 -0.18 -14.97 13.67
CA PHE A 76 -1.23 -15.97 13.77
C PHE A 76 -1.19 -16.91 12.57
N ASP A 77 -1.45 -18.22 12.79
CA ASP A 77 -1.61 -19.21 11.72
C ASP A 77 -2.94 -19.05 10.97
N ILE A 78 -3.09 -17.90 10.33
CA ILE A 78 -4.27 -17.50 9.57
C ILE A 78 -3.82 -17.06 8.20
N ALA A 79 -3.94 -17.95 7.22
CA ALA A 79 -3.54 -17.68 5.84
C ALA A 79 -4.47 -16.64 5.19
N CYS A 80 -3.88 -15.67 4.50
CA CYS A 80 -4.57 -14.67 3.70
C CYS A 80 -3.85 -14.43 2.38
N ALA A 81 -4.61 -14.35 1.29
CA ALA A 81 -4.08 -14.01 -0.04
C ALA A 81 -5.16 -13.33 -0.88
N ASN A 82 -4.73 -12.46 -1.81
CA ASN A 82 -5.64 -11.78 -2.73
C ASN A 82 -6.34 -12.74 -3.72
N ALA A 83 -5.77 -13.91 -3.95
CA ALA A 83 -6.34 -14.94 -4.83
C ALA A 83 -7.43 -15.80 -4.16
N GLN A 84 -7.64 -15.66 -2.84
CA GLN A 84 -8.69 -16.40 -2.13
C GLN A 84 -10.08 -15.89 -2.51
N SER A 85 -11.08 -16.80 -2.47
CA SER A 85 -12.49 -16.44 -2.61
C SER A 85 -12.96 -15.48 -1.51
N LEU A 86 -13.98 -14.69 -1.78
CA LEU A 86 -14.55 -13.74 -0.80
C LEU A 86 -14.96 -14.41 0.52
N PRO A 87 -15.66 -15.57 0.54
CA PRO A 87 -15.99 -16.24 1.81
C PRO A 87 -14.75 -16.66 2.60
N ALA A 88 -13.73 -17.23 1.94
CA ALA A 88 -12.49 -17.65 2.60
C ALA A 88 -11.73 -16.46 3.20
N ARG A 89 -11.65 -15.33 2.47
CA ARG A 89 -11.05 -14.08 2.99
C ARG A 89 -11.83 -13.51 4.17
N SER A 90 -13.16 -13.47 4.07
CA SER A 90 -14.02 -12.98 5.16
C SER A 90 -13.86 -13.82 6.43
N LEU A 91 -13.82 -15.14 6.31
CA LEU A 91 -13.55 -16.04 7.44
C LEU A 91 -12.15 -15.78 8.03
N GLY A 92 -11.13 -15.59 7.19
CA GLY A 92 -9.78 -15.22 7.61
C GLY A 92 -9.75 -13.91 8.40
N PHE A 93 -10.48 -12.89 7.95
CA PHE A 93 -10.60 -11.61 8.63
C PHE A 93 -11.27 -11.73 10.02
N LEU A 94 -12.33 -12.53 10.12
CA LEU A 94 -13.02 -12.76 11.40
C LEU A 94 -12.16 -13.60 12.37
N ARG A 95 -11.46 -14.62 11.88
CA ARG A 95 -10.52 -15.41 12.69
C ARG A 95 -9.39 -14.55 13.22
N TYR A 96 -8.83 -13.66 12.38
CA TYR A 96 -7.82 -12.71 12.80
C TYR A 96 -8.37 -11.75 13.87
N ALA A 97 -9.54 -11.15 13.65
CA ALA A 97 -10.15 -10.26 14.61
C ALA A 97 -10.40 -10.96 15.96
N ALA A 98 -10.83 -12.23 15.96
CA ALA A 98 -11.03 -13.00 17.18
C ALA A 98 -9.71 -13.29 17.92
N ALA A 99 -8.63 -13.68 17.21
CA ALA A 99 -7.31 -13.90 17.77
C ALA A 99 -6.71 -12.61 18.33
N ALA A 100 -6.78 -11.52 17.57
CA ALA A 100 -6.34 -10.18 17.97
C ALA A 100 -7.13 -9.64 19.17
N SER A 101 -8.43 -9.96 19.30
CA SER A 101 -9.24 -9.56 20.45
C SER A 101 -8.77 -10.24 21.74
N ARG A 102 -8.38 -11.53 21.67
CA ARG A 102 -7.79 -12.21 22.84
C ARG A 102 -6.50 -11.55 23.26
N LEU A 103 -5.65 -11.16 22.31
CA LEU A 103 -4.40 -10.46 22.60
C LEU A 103 -4.67 -9.05 23.18
N ALA A 104 -5.59 -8.28 22.59
CA ALA A 104 -5.96 -6.95 23.06
C ALA A 104 -6.54 -6.92 24.47
N LEU A 105 -7.24 -7.99 24.87
CA LEU A 105 -7.77 -8.14 26.22
C LEU A 105 -6.81 -8.88 27.18
N GLY A 106 -5.78 -9.54 26.67
CA GLY A 106 -4.86 -10.38 27.44
C GLY A 106 -3.85 -9.63 28.30
N ALA A 107 -3.60 -8.35 27.98
CA ALA A 107 -2.63 -7.52 28.69
C ALA A 107 -3.13 -6.06 28.81
N PRO A 108 -2.58 -5.28 29.75
CA PRO A 108 -2.81 -3.84 29.79
C PRO A 108 -1.99 -3.15 28.69
N TRP A 109 -2.65 -2.55 27.75
CA TRP A 109 -2.06 -1.73 26.69
C TRP A 109 -2.34 -0.26 26.94
N ASP A 110 -1.34 0.59 26.72
CA ASP A 110 -1.53 2.06 26.78
C ASP A 110 -2.19 2.57 25.50
N LEU A 111 -1.96 1.89 24.36
CA LEU A 111 -2.57 2.21 23.06
C LEU A 111 -2.76 0.95 22.22
N VAL A 112 -3.86 0.90 21.48
CA VAL A 112 -4.04 -0.05 20.37
C VAL A 112 -3.97 0.72 19.06
N VAL A 113 -3.11 0.34 18.12
CA VAL A 113 -3.12 0.80 16.75
C VAL A 113 -3.90 -0.22 15.90
N ALA A 114 -4.98 0.20 15.27
CA ALA A 114 -5.79 -0.60 14.37
C ALA A 114 -5.58 -0.11 12.93
N SER A 115 -4.69 -0.76 12.19
CA SER A 115 -4.33 -0.39 10.81
C SER A 115 -5.09 -1.27 9.80
N SER A 116 -6.05 -0.68 9.09
CA SER A 116 -6.78 -1.37 8.02
C SER A 116 -5.86 -1.57 6.80
N THR A 117 -6.01 -2.53 5.92
CA THR A 117 -7.07 -3.49 5.70
C THR A 117 -6.81 -4.77 6.48
N PRO A 118 -7.79 -5.52 6.91
CA PRO A 118 -9.24 -5.34 6.75
C PRO A 118 -9.86 -4.41 7.80
N LEU A 119 -11.10 -3.93 7.58
CA LEU A 119 -11.83 -3.11 8.54
C LEU A 119 -12.04 -3.82 9.89
N THR A 120 -12.09 -5.15 9.88
CA THR A 120 -12.28 -5.97 11.09
C THR A 120 -11.17 -5.83 12.14
N VAL A 121 -10.02 -5.18 11.82
CA VAL A 121 -9.00 -4.82 12.82
C VAL A 121 -9.53 -3.82 13.85
N ALA A 122 -10.60 -3.09 13.54
CA ALA A 122 -11.27 -2.20 14.48
C ALA A 122 -12.00 -2.94 15.61
N LEU A 123 -12.44 -4.18 15.39
CA LEU A 123 -13.17 -4.98 16.41
C LEU A 123 -12.37 -5.17 17.70
N PRO A 124 -11.11 -5.70 17.67
CA PRO A 124 -10.29 -5.81 18.87
C PRO A 124 -10.00 -4.48 19.55
N ALA A 125 -9.80 -3.40 18.78
CA ALA A 125 -9.55 -2.06 19.31
C ALA A 125 -10.78 -1.48 20.04
N LEU A 126 -11.96 -1.60 19.42
CA LEU A 126 -13.24 -1.20 20.02
C LEU A 126 -13.56 -2.03 21.29
N LEU A 127 -13.23 -3.31 21.28
CA LEU A 127 -13.43 -4.20 22.40
C LEU A 127 -12.50 -3.84 23.57
N ALA A 128 -11.21 -3.56 23.31
CA ALA A 128 -10.24 -3.10 24.30
C ALA A 128 -10.68 -1.77 24.92
N ARG A 129 -11.11 -0.82 24.09
CA ARG A 129 -11.64 0.46 24.59
C ARG A 129 -12.89 0.27 25.48
N ARG A 130 -13.83 -0.59 25.07
CA ARG A 130 -15.06 -0.84 25.84
C ARG A 130 -14.80 -1.53 27.18
N ARG A 131 -13.89 -2.50 27.21
CA ARG A 131 -13.68 -3.40 28.36
C ARG A 131 -12.61 -2.91 29.32
N ARG A 132 -11.62 -2.16 28.82
CA ARG A 132 -10.43 -1.73 29.56
C ARG A 132 -10.17 -0.23 29.53
N GLY A 133 -10.97 0.54 28.77
CA GLY A 133 -10.73 1.97 28.58
C GLY A 133 -9.53 2.28 27.67
N THR A 134 -8.86 1.27 27.11
CA THR A 134 -7.65 1.48 26.31
C THR A 134 -7.94 2.34 25.08
N PRO A 135 -7.27 3.48 24.89
CA PRO A 135 -7.43 4.30 23.69
C PRO A 135 -6.93 3.56 22.45
N PHE A 136 -7.43 3.94 21.27
CA PHE A 136 -6.90 3.38 20.04
C PHE A 136 -6.75 4.44 18.94
N LEU A 137 -5.72 4.28 18.13
CA LEU A 137 -5.51 4.98 16.88
C LEU A 137 -6.05 4.11 15.73
N PHE A 138 -6.91 4.68 14.89
CA PHE A 138 -7.43 4.01 13.72
C PHE A 138 -6.74 4.54 12.46
N GLU A 139 -6.01 3.69 11.74
CA GLU A 139 -5.37 4.02 10.48
C GLU A 139 -6.17 3.47 9.30
N ILE A 140 -6.62 4.37 8.42
CA ILE A 140 -7.40 4.06 7.21
C ILE A 140 -6.44 4.00 6.03
N ARG A 141 -6.10 2.79 5.57
CA ARG A 141 -5.25 2.57 4.39
C ARG A 141 -6.05 2.35 3.12
N ASP A 142 -7.22 1.75 3.26
CA ASP A 142 -8.25 1.65 2.23
C ASP A 142 -9.60 1.97 2.90
N PRO A 143 -10.41 2.87 2.34
CA PRO A 143 -11.70 3.24 2.94
C PRO A 143 -12.74 2.13 2.67
N TRP A 144 -13.06 1.38 3.70
CA TRP A 144 -14.10 0.36 3.72
C TRP A 144 -15.31 0.89 4.51
N PRO A 145 -16.53 0.71 4.01
CA PRO A 145 -16.96 -0.07 2.82
C PRO A 145 -16.97 0.72 1.48
N GLU A 146 -16.52 1.99 1.40
CA GLU A 146 -16.66 2.86 0.24
C GLU A 146 -15.96 2.29 -1.00
N LEU A 147 -14.70 1.91 -0.87
CA LEU A 147 -13.91 1.43 -2.00
C LEU A 147 -14.44 0.12 -2.58
N PRO A 148 -14.76 -0.93 -1.79
CA PRO A 148 -15.44 -2.11 -2.31
C PRO A 148 -16.81 -1.81 -2.95
N ARG A 149 -17.56 -0.84 -2.43
CA ARG A 149 -18.84 -0.41 -3.02
C ARG A 149 -18.63 0.19 -4.41
N ALA A 150 -17.64 1.06 -4.56
CA ALA A 150 -17.30 1.66 -5.84
C ALA A 150 -16.83 0.61 -6.86
N LEU A 151 -16.10 -0.40 -6.42
CA LEU A 151 -15.67 -1.53 -7.26
C LEU A 151 -16.84 -2.44 -7.64
N SER A 152 -17.78 -2.67 -6.73
CA SER A 152 -18.97 -3.51 -7.01
C SER A 152 -19.89 -2.90 -8.07
N ALA A 153 -19.96 -1.58 -8.16
CA ALA A 153 -20.71 -0.88 -9.19
C ALA A 153 -20.19 -1.13 -10.63
N GLN A 154 -19.00 -1.70 -10.77
CA GLN A 154 -18.37 -2.06 -12.05
C GLN A 154 -18.42 -3.57 -12.37
N GLY A 155 -19.30 -4.32 -11.71
CA GLY A 155 -19.57 -5.73 -12.06
C GLY A 155 -18.74 -6.77 -11.31
N GLY A 156 -18.03 -6.40 -10.27
CA GLY A 156 -17.30 -7.35 -9.42
C GLY A 156 -17.11 -6.84 -8.01
N GLY A 157 -17.44 -7.60 -6.98
CA GLY A 157 -17.13 -7.10 -5.64
C GLY A 157 -17.92 -7.74 -4.51
N VAL A 158 -17.93 -7.04 -3.39
CA VAL A 158 -18.59 -7.47 -2.15
C VAL A 158 -20.11 -7.26 -2.26
N PRO A 159 -20.96 -8.23 -1.92
CA PRO A 159 -22.42 -8.07 -1.95
C PRO A 159 -22.90 -6.90 -1.08
N GLY A 160 -23.91 -6.18 -1.56
CA GLY A 160 -24.48 -5.01 -0.89
C GLY A 160 -24.85 -5.23 0.58
N PRO A 161 -25.54 -6.33 0.98
CA PRO A 161 -25.82 -6.62 2.38
C PRO A 161 -24.57 -6.75 3.26
N VAL A 162 -23.48 -7.30 2.73
CA VAL A 162 -22.20 -7.40 3.46
C VAL A 162 -21.59 -6.02 3.66
N LEU A 163 -21.63 -5.17 2.64
CA LEU A 163 -21.17 -3.78 2.75
C LEU A 163 -22.01 -3.01 3.77
N ALA A 164 -23.34 -3.15 3.74
CA ALA A 164 -24.23 -2.51 4.70
C ALA A 164 -23.94 -2.96 6.15
N ALA A 165 -23.62 -4.24 6.36
CA ALA A 165 -23.25 -4.76 7.67
C ALA A 165 -21.89 -4.20 8.19
N MET A 166 -21.06 -3.68 7.31
CA MET A 166 -19.78 -3.04 7.69
C MET A 166 -19.91 -1.57 8.11
N GLU A 167 -20.98 -0.88 7.71
CA GLU A 167 -21.21 0.54 8.02
C GLU A 167 -21.12 0.85 9.52
N PRO A 168 -21.85 0.14 10.41
CA PRO A 168 -21.82 0.43 11.84
C PRO A 168 -20.42 0.27 12.44
N LEU A 169 -19.62 -0.67 11.89
CA LEU A 169 -18.25 -0.90 12.33
C LEU A 169 -17.33 0.24 11.92
N ALA A 170 -17.42 0.68 10.66
CA ALA A 170 -16.64 1.81 10.14
C ALA A 170 -16.96 3.10 10.92
N ASP A 171 -18.24 3.36 11.15
CA ASP A 171 -18.70 4.49 11.94
C ASP A 171 -18.22 4.44 13.40
N ALA A 172 -18.32 3.27 14.04
CA ALA A 172 -17.84 3.10 15.40
C ALA A 172 -16.32 3.27 15.50
N ALA A 173 -15.57 2.77 14.51
CA ALA A 173 -14.12 2.95 14.44
C ALA A 173 -13.75 4.43 14.35
N CYS A 174 -14.35 5.19 13.43
CA CYS A 174 -14.08 6.62 13.25
C CYS A 174 -14.49 7.45 14.47
N ARG A 175 -15.71 7.26 15.00
CA ARG A 175 -16.23 8.05 16.13
C ARG A 175 -15.54 7.79 17.46
N ARG A 176 -15.04 6.57 17.70
CA ARG A 176 -14.48 6.15 18.99
C ARG A 176 -12.97 6.12 19.06
N ALA A 177 -12.30 6.32 17.94
CA ALA A 177 -10.84 6.42 17.90
C ALA A 177 -10.38 7.63 18.72
N ALA A 178 -9.30 7.48 19.48
CA ALA A 178 -8.61 8.59 20.12
C ALA A 178 -7.85 9.45 19.10
N ALA A 179 -7.42 8.84 17.98
CA ALA A 179 -6.90 9.53 16.81
C ALA A 179 -7.20 8.73 15.53
N VAL A 180 -7.32 9.43 14.40
CA VAL A 180 -7.49 8.83 13.07
C VAL A 180 -6.36 9.27 12.16
N VAL A 181 -5.75 8.31 11.48
CA VAL A 181 -4.77 8.56 10.41
C VAL A 181 -5.38 8.11 9.09
N ALA A 182 -5.42 9.01 8.12
CA ALA A 182 -5.83 8.71 6.74
C ALA A 182 -4.62 8.85 5.80
N LEU A 183 -4.62 8.11 4.67
CA LEU A 183 -3.50 8.21 3.73
C LEU A 183 -3.73 9.27 2.65
N THR A 184 -4.96 9.74 2.50
CA THR A 184 -5.32 10.80 1.54
C THR A 184 -6.38 11.72 2.14
N GLU A 185 -6.50 12.91 1.56
CA GLU A 185 -7.54 13.87 1.91
C GLU A 185 -8.95 13.28 1.71
N GLY A 186 -9.18 12.55 0.60
CA GLY A 186 -10.48 11.90 0.35
C GLY A 186 -10.82 10.80 1.37
N MET A 187 -9.81 10.06 1.88
CA MET A 187 -10.03 9.13 2.99
C MET A 187 -10.33 9.88 4.29
N ALA A 188 -9.69 11.03 4.53
CA ALA A 188 -9.95 11.87 5.68
C ALA A 188 -11.39 12.45 5.65
N GLU A 189 -11.84 12.94 4.51
CA GLU A 189 -13.22 13.40 4.31
C GLU A 189 -14.23 12.28 4.61
N THR A 190 -13.94 11.06 4.15
CA THR A 190 -14.77 9.89 4.48
C THR A 190 -14.81 9.62 5.98
N ALA A 191 -13.67 9.69 6.66
CA ALA A 191 -13.61 9.50 8.12
C ALA A 191 -14.38 10.60 8.88
N LEU A 192 -14.30 11.87 8.45
CA LEU A 192 -15.06 12.98 8.99
C LEU A 192 -16.57 12.78 8.82
N ALA A 193 -17.00 12.38 7.63
CA ALA A 193 -18.40 12.06 7.35
C ALA A 193 -18.94 10.93 8.25
N ARG A 194 -18.05 10.02 8.71
CA ARG A 194 -18.36 8.95 9.67
C ARG A 194 -18.23 9.38 11.13
N GLY A 195 -17.93 10.66 11.40
CA GLY A 195 -17.90 11.25 12.72
C GLY A 195 -16.55 11.18 13.44
N ALA A 196 -15.43 11.08 12.72
CA ALA A 196 -14.11 11.30 13.29
C ALA A 196 -13.95 12.76 13.78
N ASP A 197 -13.24 12.98 14.89
CA ASP A 197 -12.93 14.33 15.38
C ASP A 197 -11.84 14.96 14.50
N PRO A 198 -12.10 16.09 13.81
CA PRO A 198 -11.12 16.75 12.94
C PRO A 198 -9.85 17.19 13.68
N ARG A 199 -9.94 17.48 14.99
CA ARG A 199 -8.79 17.88 15.82
C ARG A 199 -7.83 16.71 16.12
N ARG A 200 -8.31 15.48 15.97
CA ARG A 200 -7.59 14.23 16.26
C ARG A 200 -7.33 13.42 14.98
N MET A 201 -7.36 14.08 13.83
CA MET A 201 -7.13 13.44 12.53
C MET A 201 -5.94 14.08 11.81
N ARG A 202 -5.11 13.24 11.19
CA ARG A 202 -4.03 13.66 10.29
C ARG A 202 -4.04 12.86 8.99
N VAL A 203 -3.65 13.52 7.90
CA VAL A 203 -3.33 12.86 6.65
C VAL A 203 -1.82 12.56 6.63
N LEU A 204 -1.48 11.28 6.71
CA LEU A 204 -0.11 10.78 6.62
C LEU A 204 0.01 9.92 5.35
N PRO A 205 0.54 10.43 4.24
CA PRO A 205 0.49 9.76 2.95
C PRO A 205 1.26 8.44 2.92
N GLN A 206 1.03 7.64 1.89
CA GLN A 206 1.89 6.50 1.60
C GLN A 206 3.26 7.00 1.18
N GLY A 207 4.28 6.61 1.93
CA GLY A 207 5.68 6.93 1.65
C GLY A 207 6.47 5.76 1.08
N ALA A 208 7.71 6.03 0.68
CA ALA A 208 8.70 5.04 0.32
C ALA A 208 9.95 5.19 1.19
N ASP A 209 10.65 4.09 1.42
CA ASP A 209 11.96 4.09 2.07
C ASP A 209 13.01 4.61 1.08
N LEU A 210 13.51 5.83 1.33
CA LEU A 210 14.45 6.52 0.44
C LEU A 210 15.86 5.94 0.47
N ASP A 211 16.20 5.12 1.47
CA ASP A 211 17.47 4.39 1.51
C ASP A 211 17.37 3.09 0.71
N LEU A 212 16.17 2.53 0.61
CA LEU A 212 15.91 1.33 -0.16
C LEU A 212 15.71 1.65 -1.65
N PHE A 213 14.96 2.74 -1.95
CA PHE A 213 14.66 3.18 -3.31
C PHE A 213 15.40 4.49 -3.62
N GLY A 214 16.21 4.50 -4.65
CA GLY A 214 16.90 5.72 -5.05
C GLY A 214 17.91 5.51 -6.16
N PRO A 215 18.46 6.62 -6.68
CA PRO A 215 19.46 6.60 -7.76
C PRO A 215 20.81 6.00 -7.32
N HIS A 216 21.05 5.81 -6.01
CA HIS A 216 22.22 5.15 -5.45
C HIS A 216 22.15 3.62 -5.54
N VAL A 217 20.95 3.06 -5.83
CA VAL A 217 20.76 1.61 -5.94
C VAL A 217 21.39 1.10 -7.24
N ARG A 218 22.18 0.03 -7.15
CA ARG A 218 22.77 -0.60 -8.34
C ARG A 218 21.66 -1.10 -9.27
N PRO A 219 21.60 -0.64 -10.53
CA PRO A 219 20.53 -1.01 -11.44
C PRO A 219 20.63 -2.48 -11.85
N TRP A 220 19.47 -3.11 -12.01
CA TRP A 220 19.33 -4.44 -12.58
C TRP A 220 18.25 -4.43 -13.66
N ARG A 221 18.50 -5.15 -14.75
CA ARG A 221 17.53 -5.37 -15.84
C ARG A 221 17.39 -6.86 -16.08
N PRO A 222 16.18 -7.35 -16.35
CA PRO A 222 16.00 -8.77 -16.66
C PRO A 222 16.61 -9.13 -18.02
N ASP A 223 17.05 -10.38 -18.18
CA ASP A 223 17.60 -10.90 -19.43
C ASP A 223 16.63 -10.65 -20.61
N GLY A 224 17.17 -10.38 -21.80
CA GLY A 224 16.39 -10.09 -23.00
C GLY A 224 15.77 -8.70 -23.09
N VAL A 225 16.12 -7.78 -22.18
CA VAL A 225 15.90 -6.34 -22.32
C VAL A 225 17.21 -5.70 -22.75
N ALA A 226 17.26 -5.18 -23.96
CA ALA A 226 18.48 -4.61 -24.52
C ALA A 226 18.86 -3.30 -23.80
N PRO A 227 20.15 -2.93 -23.73
CA PRO A 227 20.59 -1.66 -23.10
C PRO A 227 19.91 -0.43 -23.68
N GLU A 228 19.65 -0.43 -24.98
CA GLU A 228 18.97 0.66 -25.73
C GLU A 228 17.46 0.68 -25.55
N ASP A 229 16.83 -0.38 -25.05
CA ASP A 229 15.40 -0.40 -24.80
C ASP A 229 15.01 0.59 -23.69
N VAL A 230 13.91 1.31 -23.87
CA VAL A 230 13.28 2.13 -22.83
C VAL A 230 12.32 1.25 -22.03
N LEU A 231 12.70 0.94 -20.81
CA LEU A 231 11.94 0.06 -19.93
C LEU A 231 10.92 0.85 -19.10
N ALA A 232 9.62 0.56 -19.32
CA ALA A 232 8.51 1.08 -18.52
C ALA A 232 8.00 -0.01 -17.56
N VAL A 233 8.06 0.26 -16.25
CA VAL A 233 7.79 -0.76 -15.20
C VAL A 233 6.51 -0.45 -14.44
N TYR A 234 5.61 -1.43 -14.39
CA TYR A 234 4.51 -1.52 -13.44
C TYR A 234 4.87 -2.56 -12.38
N ALA A 235 4.83 -2.21 -11.09
CA ALA A 235 5.02 -3.13 -9.99
C ALA A 235 3.82 -3.12 -9.04
N GLY A 236 3.09 -4.24 -8.94
CA GLY A 236 1.93 -4.34 -8.08
C GLY A 236 0.98 -5.47 -8.42
N ALA A 237 -0.17 -5.52 -7.75
CA ALA A 237 -1.16 -6.55 -7.96
C ALA A 237 -1.73 -6.53 -9.39
N HIS A 238 -1.91 -7.73 -9.96
CA HIS A 238 -2.58 -7.95 -11.25
C HIS A 238 -4.04 -8.33 -11.01
N GLY A 239 -4.77 -7.46 -10.29
CA GLY A 239 -6.19 -7.62 -9.97
C GLY A 239 -7.08 -6.70 -10.79
N VAL A 240 -8.40 -6.92 -10.72
CA VAL A 240 -9.42 -6.12 -11.43
C VAL A 240 -9.28 -4.62 -11.14
N ALA A 241 -9.02 -4.25 -9.89
CA ALA A 241 -8.85 -2.85 -9.47
C ALA A 241 -7.66 -2.13 -10.14
N ASN A 242 -6.73 -2.87 -10.75
CA ASN A 242 -5.57 -2.27 -11.40
C ASN A 242 -5.76 -1.99 -12.89
N GLY A 243 -6.78 -2.57 -13.54
CA GLY A 243 -7.15 -2.25 -14.93
C GLY A 243 -6.03 -2.45 -15.94
N LEU A 244 -5.17 -3.47 -15.77
CA LEU A 244 -3.95 -3.65 -16.56
C LEU A 244 -4.19 -3.98 -18.05
N GLY A 245 -5.43 -4.30 -18.44
CA GLY A 245 -5.81 -4.42 -19.84
C GLY A 245 -5.44 -3.18 -20.66
N GLN A 246 -5.58 -1.99 -20.08
CA GLN A 246 -5.21 -0.73 -20.72
C GLN A 246 -3.72 -0.65 -21.08
N LEU A 247 -2.83 -1.26 -20.26
CA LEU A 247 -1.41 -1.31 -20.59
C LEU A 247 -1.15 -2.21 -21.81
N LEU A 248 -1.92 -3.29 -21.98
CA LEU A 248 -1.82 -4.17 -23.13
C LEU A 248 -2.40 -3.47 -24.39
N ASP A 249 -3.51 -2.75 -24.25
CA ASP A 249 -4.07 -1.94 -25.34
C ASP A 249 -3.05 -0.89 -25.83
N ALA A 250 -2.40 -0.19 -24.90
CA ALA A 250 -1.31 0.73 -25.23
C ALA A 250 -0.11 0.00 -25.89
N ALA A 251 0.24 -1.18 -25.40
CA ALA A 251 1.34 -1.98 -25.95
C ALA A 251 1.09 -2.41 -27.40
N THR A 252 -0.17 -2.63 -27.79
CA THR A 252 -0.53 -2.89 -29.19
C THR A 252 -0.10 -1.73 -30.09
N LEU A 253 -0.29 -0.49 -29.62
CA LEU A 253 0.12 0.72 -30.34
C LEU A 253 1.64 0.96 -30.31
N LEU A 254 2.37 0.32 -29.39
CA LEU A 254 3.82 0.50 -29.21
C LEU A 254 4.67 -0.53 -29.97
N ARG A 255 4.07 -1.43 -30.76
CA ARG A 255 4.80 -2.38 -31.59
C ARG A 255 5.81 -1.67 -32.49
N GLY A 256 6.98 -2.28 -32.66
CA GLY A 256 8.08 -1.75 -33.48
C GLY A 256 8.88 -0.62 -32.83
N SER A 257 8.53 -0.18 -31.62
CA SER A 257 9.30 0.80 -30.86
C SER A 257 10.35 0.13 -29.96
N SER A 258 11.30 0.92 -29.44
CA SER A 258 12.26 0.49 -28.40
C SER A 258 11.64 0.42 -26.99
N LEU A 259 10.35 0.67 -26.83
CA LEU A 259 9.65 0.58 -25.56
C LEU A 259 9.37 -0.87 -25.19
N ARG A 260 9.70 -1.25 -23.95
CA ARG A 260 9.36 -2.53 -23.33
C ARG A 260 8.57 -2.30 -22.07
N LEU A 261 7.39 -2.91 -21.97
CA LEU A 261 6.57 -2.87 -20.76
C LEU A 261 6.90 -4.08 -19.90
N LEU A 262 7.20 -3.84 -18.64
CA LEU A 262 7.46 -4.89 -17.66
C LEU A 262 6.42 -4.82 -16.53
N LEU A 263 5.64 -5.88 -16.37
CA LEU A 263 4.59 -6.00 -15.37
C LEU A 263 5.03 -7.00 -14.30
N VAL A 264 5.36 -6.48 -13.12
CA VAL A 264 5.84 -7.26 -11.97
C VAL A 264 4.72 -7.45 -10.96
N GLY A 265 4.38 -8.68 -10.63
CA GLY A 265 3.38 -8.96 -9.62
C GLY A 265 2.56 -10.21 -9.85
N GLU A 266 1.53 -10.36 -9.02
CA GLU A 266 0.58 -11.46 -9.00
C GLU A 266 -0.86 -10.95 -8.88
N GLY A 267 -1.82 -11.79 -9.30
CA GLY A 267 -3.24 -11.51 -9.12
C GLY A 267 -4.12 -12.30 -10.07
N ALA A 268 -5.42 -12.28 -9.83
CA ALA A 268 -6.39 -13.09 -10.56
C ALA A 268 -6.43 -12.82 -12.08
N CYS A 269 -6.05 -11.62 -12.52
CA CYS A 269 -6.04 -11.25 -13.93
C CYS A 269 -4.74 -11.66 -14.67
N LYS A 270 -3.65 -12.02 -13.96
CA LYS A 270 -2.34 -12.29 -14.58
C LYS A 270 -2.39 -13.38 -15.67
N PRO A 271 -3.04 -14.55 -15.47
CA PRO A 271 -3.08 -15.57 -16.50
C PRO A 271 -3.70 -15.10 -17.82
N ALA A 272 -4.81 -14.38 -17.75
CA ALA A 272 -5.47 -13.83 -18.93
C ALA A 272 -4.65 -12.74 -19.63
N LEU A 273 -3.96 -11.89 -18.87
CA LEU A 273 -3.06 -10.86 -19.41
C LEU A 273 -1.86 -11.48 -20.11
N VAL A 274 -1.25 -12.52 -19.53
CA VAL A 274 -0.12 -13.26 -20.14
C VAL A 274 -0.55 -13.93 -21.44
N ALA A 275 -1.69 -14.64 -21.43
CA ALA A 275 -2.22 -15.31 -22.61
C ALA A 275 -2.51 -14.32 -23.74
N ARG A 276 -3.13 -13.17 -23.43
CA ARG A 276 -3.40 -12.09 -24.39
C ARG A 276 -2.09 -11.52 -24.97
N ALA A 277 -1.13 -11.18 -24.12
CA ALA A 277 0.13 -10.62 -24.57
C ALA A 277 0.90 -11.56 -25.52
N ALA A 278 0.87 -12.86 -25.23
CA ALA A 278 1.48 -13.89 -26.08
C ALA A 278 0.73 -14.04 -27.42
N ALA A 279 -0.60 -14.14 -27.39
CA ALA A 279 -1.42 -14.30 -28.60
C ALA A 279 -1.30 -13.10 -29.55
N GLU A 280 -1.16 -11.89 -29.01
CA GLU A 280 -1.03 -10.66 -29.79
C GLU A 280 0.41 -10.27 -30.09
N GLY A 281 1.42 -10.99 -29.60
CA GLY A 281 2.86 -10.66 -29.80
C GLY A 281 3.23 -9.28 -29.26
N LEU A 282 2.75 -8.91 -28.06
CA LEU A 282 2.95 -7.59 -27.49
C LEU A 282 4.34 -7.43 -26.86
N PRO A 283 4.95 -6.23 -26.89
CA PRO A 283 6.22 -5.93 -26.24
C PRO A 283 6.08 -5.81 -24.70
N VAL A 284 5.41 -6.79 -24.11
CA VAL A 284 5.10 -6.86 -22.67
C VAL A 284 5.70 -8.12 -22.07
N ARG A 285 6.39 -7.96 -20.95
CA ARG A 285 6.94 -9.06 -20.17
C ARG A 285 6.34 -9.07 -18.77
N PHE A 286 6.11 -10.28 -18.26
CA PHE A 286 5.57 -10.49 -16.92
C PHE A 286 6.64 -11.13 -16.03
N LEU A 287 6.78 -10.59 -14.82
CA LEU A 287 7.60 -11.17 -13.76
C LEU A 287 6.75 -11.48 -12.53
N ASP A 288 7.24 -12.40 -11.72
CA ASP A 288 6.63 -12.70 -10.44
C ASP A 288 6.94 -11.61 -9.39
N PRO A 289 6.18 -11.54 -8.30
CA PRO A 289 6.51 -10.67 -7.18
C PRO A 289 7.93 -10.94 -6.68
N MET A 290 8.62 -9.89 -6.32
CA MET A 290 9.99 -9.98 -5.83
C MET A 290 10.19 -9.19 -4.53
N PRO A 291 11.20 -9.53 -3.71
CA PRO A 291 11.57 -8.75 -2.54
C PRO A 291 11.85 -7.29 -2.88
N LYS A 292 11.58 -6.38 -1.92
CA LYS A 292 11.75 -4.95 -2.15
C LYS A 292 13.17 -4.53 -2.59
N PRO A 293 14.27 -5.11 -2.08
CA PRO A 293 15.62 -4.79 -2.58
C PRO A 293 15.81 -5.13 -4.06
N GLN A 294 15.26 -6.27 -4.53
CA GLN A 294 15.32 -6.63 -5.94
C GLN A 294 14.42 -5.72 -6.80
N LEU A 295 13.24 -5.35 -6.28
CA LEU A 295 12.37 -4.37 -6.93
C LEU A 295 13.07 -3.00 -7.05
N ALA A 296 13.77 -2.57 -6.01
CA ALA A 296 14.53 -1.31 -6.04
C ALA A 296 15.61 -1.32 -7.13
N ALA A 297 16.35 -2.44 -7.27
CA ALA A 297 17.34 -2.61 -8.33
C ALA A 297 16.70 -2.60 -9.73
N LEU A 298 15.54 -3.21 -9.89
CA LEU A 298 14.77 -3.18 -11.14
C LEU A 298 14.29 -1.75 -11.47
N LEU A 299 13.73 -1.02 -10.50
CA LEU A 299 13.30 0.36 -10.71
C LEU A 299 14.48 1.28 -11.03
N ALA A 300 15.65 1.08 -10.39
CA ALA A 300 16.88 1.81 -10.74
C ALA A 300 17.35 1.53 -12.18
N GLY A 301 17.05 0.34 -12.74
CA GLY A 301 17.34 -0.04 -14.14
C GLY A 301 16.28 0.40 -15.15
N ALA A 302 15.15 0.94 -14.69
CA ALA A 302 14.04 1.39 -15.53
C ALA A 302 14.17 2.87 -15.94
N GLN A 303 13.39 3.29 -16.94
CA GLN A 303 13.34 4.68 -17.40
C GLN A 303 11.99 5.35 -17.16
N ILE A 304 10.93 4.59 -16.98
CA ILE A 304 9.56 5.10 -16.77
C ILE A 304 8.87 4.23 -15.72
N GLY A 305 8.22 4.83 -14.75
CA GLY A 305 7.33 4.15 -13.80
C GLY A 305 5.88 4.23 -14.26
N LEU A 306 5.13 3.14 -14.07
CA LEU A 306 3.72 3.07 -14.46
C LEU A 306 2.80 3.00 -13.23
N LEU A 307 1.81 3.89 -13.19
CA LEU A 307 0.68 3.80 -12.28
C LEU A 307 -0.59 3.58 -13.09
N CYS A 308 -1.18 2.40 -12.96
CA CYS A 308 -2.43 2.04 -13.62
C CYS A 308 -3.45 1.53 -12.60
N LEU A 309 -4.66 2.08 -12.65
CA LEU A 309 -5.84 1.62 -11.92
C LEU A 309 -7.04 1.54 -12.88
N ALA A 310 -8.02 0.74 -12.52
CA ALA A 310 -9.28 0.68 -13.22
C ALA A 310 -10.00 2.05 -13.18
N PRO A 311 -10.87 2.37 -14.14
CA PRO A 311 -11.55 3.66 -14.23
C PRO A 311 -12.67 3.80 -13.18
N VAL A 312 -12.32 3.66 -11.90
CA VAL A 312 -13.21 3.81 -10.75
C VAL A 312 -13.10 5.22 -10.22
N PRO A 313 -14.17 6.04 -10.22
CA PRO A 313 -14.10 7.44 -9.78
C PRO A 313 -13.51 7.61 -8.37
N ALA A 314 -13.81 6.69 -7.44
CA ALA A 314 -13.30 6.72 -6.08
C ALA A 314 -11.77 6.68 -5.99
N PHE A 315 -11.09 6.10 -6.97
CA PHE A 315 -9.61 6.05 -6.98
C PHE A 315 -8.95 7.43 -7.15
N ALA A 316 -9.67 8.40 -7.70
CA ALA A 316 -9.14 9.74 -7.90
C ALA A 316 -8.65 10.40 -6.60
N GLU A 317 -9.41 10.25 -5.51
CA GLU A 317 -9.10 10.89 -4.23
C GLU A 317 -8.80 9.88 -3.10
N MET A 318 -9.23 8.62 -3.24
CA MET A 318 -9.13 7.61 -2.19
C MET A 318 -8.03 6.58 -2.42
N SER A 319 -7.17 6.72 -3.44
CA SER A 319 -6.07 5.77 -3.65
C SER A 319 -4.73 6.31 -3.15
N ALA A 320 -3.98 5.44 -2.46
CA ALA A 320 -2.63 5.72 -1.98
C ALA A 320 -1.67 4.59 -2.40
N PRO A 321 -1.40 4.44 -3.71
CA PRO A 321 -0.65 3.30 -4.23
C PRO A 321 0.84 3.37 -3.88
N ASN A 322 1.39 2.29 -3.29
CA ASN A 322 2.83 2.15 -2.99
C ASN A 322 3.71 2.41 -4.22
N LYS A 323 3.28 1.90 -5.39
CA LYS A 323 4.04 1.99 -6.64
C LYS A 323 4.31 3.43 -7.09
N LEU A 324 3.43 4.38 -6.73
CA LEU A 324 3.68 5.79 -6.99
C LEU A 324 4.82 6.32 -6.13
N ALA A 325 4.78 6.07 -4.83
CA ALA A 325 5.81 6.51 -3.90
C ALA A 325 7.17 5.84 -4.20
N GLU A 326 7.18 4.53 -4.44
CA GLU A 326 8.38 3.75 -4.76
C GLU A 326 8.99 4.18 -6.11
N GLY A 327 8.17 4.40 -7.15
CA GLY A 327 8.64 4.90 -8.44
C GLY A 327 9.25 6.31 -8.36
N LEU A 328 8.59 7.23 -7.66
CA LEU A 328 9.11 8.57 -7.42
C LEU A 328 10.41 8.55 -6.59
N ALA A 329 10.49 7.71 -5.57
CA ALA A 329 11.69 7.53 -4.76
C ALA A 329 12.87 6.97 -5.56
N ALA A 330 12.60 6.05 -6.49
CA ALA A 330 13.61 5.54 -7.43
C ALA A 330 14.05 6.58 -8.48
N GLY A 331 13.41 7.74 -8.52
CA GLY A 331 13.69 8.78 -9.51
C GLY A 331 13.12 8.46 -10.88
N LEU A 332 11.97 7.78 -10.97
CA LEU A 332 11.33 7.49 -12.24
C LEU A 332 10.30 8.57 -12.61
N PRO A 333 10.34 9.11 -13.83
CA PRO A 333 9.20 9.84 -14.37
C PRO A 333 8.00 8.90 -14.44
N MET A 334 6.87 9.29 -13.84
CA MET A 334 5.69 8.45 -13.75
C MET A 334 4.74 8.72 -14.91
N VAL A 335 4.20 7.67 -15.52
CA VAL A 335 3.02 7.77 -16.40
C VAL A 335 1.83 7.14 -15.68
N SER A 336 0.78 7.91 -15.49
CA SER A 336 -0.38 7.54 -14.68
C SER A 336 -1.68 7.72 -15.42
N ASN A 337 -2.62 6.77 -15.28
CA ASN A 337 -4.02 6.92 -15.70
C ASN A 337 -4.95 7.31 -14.53
N VAL A 338 -4.40 7.63 -13.36
CA VAL A 338 -5.18 7.96 -12.17
C VAL A 338 -5.36 9.46 -12.05
N PRO A 339 -6.59 9.99 -12.22
CA PRO A 339 -6.88 11.40 -12.05
C PRO A 339 -6.82 11.85 -10.59
N GLY A 340 -7.20 13.10 -10.34
CA GLY A 340 -7.34 13.62 -8.98
C GLY A 340 -6.00 13.80 -8.27
N ARG A 341 -5.88 13.24 -7.06
CA ARG A 341 -4.72 13.44 -6.19
C ARG A 341 -3.39 13.03 -6.83
N ALA A 342 -3.33 11.86 -7.47
CA ALA A 342 -2.10 11.40 -8.11
C ALA A 342 -1.69 12.33 -9.27
N ALA A 343 -2.65 12.74 -10.10
CA ALA A 343 -2.41 13.68 -11.19
C ALA A 343 -1.91 15.04 -10.69
N ARG A 344 -2.55 15.60 -9.63
CA ARG A 344 -2.10 16.85 -9.02
C ARG A 344 -0.69 16.75 -8.46
N LEU A 345 -0.38 15.66 -7.77
CA LEU A 345 0.96 15.42 -7.20
C LEU A 345 2.03 15.38 -8.29
N LEU A 346 1.80 14.66 -9.37
CA LEU A 346 2.72 14.54 -10.49
C LEU A 346 2.91 15.87 -11.23
N ALA A 347 1.82 16.62 -11.46
CA ALA A 347 1.87 17.90 -12.14
C ALA A 347 2.61 18.97 -11.29
N GLN A 348 2.27 19.11 -10.01
CA GLN A 348 2.93 20.05 -9.10
C GLN A 348 4.42 19.75 -8.89
N GLY A 349 4.79 18.47 -8.96
CA GLY A 349 6.18 18.03 -8.83
C GLY A 349 6.93 17.95 -10.14
N GLU A 350 6.32 18.22 -11.28
CA GLU A 350 6.89 18.00 -12.63
C GLU A 350 7.49 16.60 -12.80
N ALA A 351 6.89 15.63 -12.13
CA ALA A 351 7.44 14.29 -11.93
C ALA A 351 6.83 13.21 -12.83
N GLY A 352 5.98 13.59 -13.79
CA GLY A 352 5.34 12.62 -14.66
C GLY A 352 4.21 13.20 -15.53
N LEU A 353 3.56 12.29 -16.24
CA LEU A 353 2.44 12.58 -17.12
C LEU A 353 1.19 11.83 -16.64
N THR A 354 0.03 12.48 -16.72
CA THR A 354 -1.25 11.82 -16.46
C THR A 354 -2.08 11.79 -17.72
N VAL A 355 -2.71 10.65 -17.99
CA VAL A 355 -3.59 10.42 -19.12
C VAL A 355 -5.00 10.06 -18.62
N PRO A 356 -6.06 10.24 -19.43
CA PRO A 356 -7.40 9.82 -19.03
C PRO A 356 -7.49 8.32 -18.76
N PRO A 357 -8.29 7.90 -17.76
CA PRO A 357 -8.56 6.48 -17.51
C PRO A 357 -9.22 5.84 -18.75
N GLY A 358 -8.74 4.65 -19.14
CA GLY A 358 -9.29 3.94 -20.31
C GLY A 358 -8.76 4.41 -21.67
N ASP A 359 -7.99 5.50 -21.74
CA ASP A 359 -7.43 6.02 -22.99
C ASP A 359 -6.04 5.39 -23.26
N ALA A 360 -6.04 4.25 -23.97
CA ALA A 360 -4.82 3.57 -24.37
C ALA A 360 -3.98 4.35 -25.38
N ALA A 361 -4.62 5.16 -26.24
CA ALA A 361 -3.93 5.98 -27.22
C ALA A 361 -3.14 7.11 -26.53
N ALA A 362 -3.76 7.82 -25.61
CA ALA A 362 -3.08 8.83 -24.80
C ALA A 362 -1.94 8.22 -23.97
N LEU A 363 -2.13 7.02 -23.42
CA LEU A 363 -1.08 6.30 -22.67
C LEU A 363 0.10 5.95 -23.58
N ALA A 364 -0.15 5.40 -24.77
CA ALA A 364 0.90 5.10 -25.74
C ALA A 364 1.63 6.37 -26.20
N ALA A 365 0.90 7.46 -26.44
CA ALA A 365 1.49 8.76 -26.83
C ALA A 365 2.41 9.32 -25.72
N ALA A 366 1.96 9.28 -24.45
CA ALA A 366 2.77 9.71 -23.32
C ALA A 366 4.07 8.88 -23.16
N LEU A 367 3.96 7.56 -23.34
CA LEU A 367 5.12 6.66 -23.29
C LEU A 367 6.10 6.94 -24.42
N ARG A 368 5.61 7.13 -25.68
CA ARG A 368 6.47 7.51 -26.81
C ARG A 368 7.16 8.87 -26.61
N ALA A 369 6.43 9.86 -26.11
CA ALA A 369 6.98 11.19 -25.86
C ALA A 369 8.15 11.11 -24.87
N LEU A 370 8.01 10.33 -23.78
CA LEU A 370 9.11 10.13 -22.84
C LEU A 370 10.21 9.24 -23.43
N ALA A 371 9.90 8.22 -24.22
CA ALA A 371 10.91 7.38 -24.84
C ALA A 371 11.80 8.15 -25.81
N GLY A 372 11.22 9.06 -26.58
CA GLY A 372 11.92 9.87 -27.59
C GLY A 372 12.68 11.08 -27.05
N ASP A 373 12.50 11.43 -25.78
CA ASP A 373 13.13 12.61 -25.16
C ASP A 373 13.91 12.26 -23.88
N PRO A 374 15.19 11.86 -24.00
CA PRO A 374 16.05 11.54 -22.86
C PRO A 374 16.27 12.73 -21.91
N ALA A 375 16.33 13.96 -22.45
CA ALA A 375 16.56 15.16 -21.64
C ALA A 375 15.36 15.45 -20.74
N ARG A 376 14.15 15.37 -21.30
CA ARG A 376 12.88 15.47 -20.54
C ARG A 376 12.79 14.38 -19.47
N ARG A 377 13.10 13.12 -19.82
CA ARG A 377 13.12 12.04 -18.82
C ARG A 377 14.06 12.33 -17.67
N ALA A 378 15.29 12.79 -17.96
CA ALA A 378 16.28 13.11 -16.94
C ALA A 378 15.82 14.28 -16.04
N GLY A 379 15.16 15.30 -16.60
CA GLY A 379 14.56 16.40 -15.85
C GLY A 379 13.47 15.89 -14.90
N MET A 380 12.52 15.13 -15.42
CA MET A 380 11.44 14.55 -14.63
C MET A 380 11.95 13.55 -13.57
N ALA A 381 13.01 12.80 -13.85
CA ALA A 381 13.63 11.88 -12.91
C ALA A 381 14.17 12.59 -11.67
N ARG A 382 14.87 13.70 -11.86
CA ARG A 382 15.35 14.55 -10.74
C ARG A 382 14.17 15.14 -9.96
N ALA A 383 13.14 15.63 -10.64
CA ALA A 383 11.95 16.18 -10.04
C ALA A 383 11.16 15.13 -9.24
N ALA A 384 11.05 13.90 -9.75
CA ALA A 384 10.45 12.76 -9.07
C ALA A 384 11.15 12.44 -7.75
N ARG A 385 12.49 12.34 -7.76
CA ARG A 385 13.27 12.11 -6.55
C ARG A 385 13.10 13.23 -5.52
N GLN A 386 13.20 14.49 -5.94
CA GLN A 386 12.98 15.64 -5.06
C GLN A 386 11.56 15.67 -4.47
N LEU A 387 10.55 15.31 -5.26
CA LEU A 387 9.17 15.21 -4.78
C LEU A 387 9.04 14.13 -3.70
N ALA A 388 9.66 12.97 -3.91
CA ALA A 388 9.68 11.88 -2.92
C ALA A 388 10.38 12.33 -1.62
N GLU A 389 11.53 12.97 -1.70
CA GLU A 389 12.26 13.50 -0.54
C GLU A 389 11.46 14.52 0.25
N ARG A 390 10.78 15.44 -0.45
CA ARG A 390 9.98 16.48 0.21
C ARG A 390 8.67 15.98 0.80
N ARG A 391 7.99 14.98 0.18
CA ARG A 391 6.61 14.65 0.53
C ARG A 391 6.35 13.19 0.90
N LEU A 392 7.22 12.25 0.48
CA LEU A 392 6.95 10.82 0.57
C LEU A 392 8.04 10.04 1.31
N ASP A 393 8.91 10.72 2.07
CA ASP A 393 9.89 10.07 2.94
C ASP A 393 9.17 9.27 4.04
N ALA A 394 9.22 7.95 3.94
CA ALA A 394 8.54 7.06 4.86
C ALA A 394 9.06 7.16 6.30
N ARG A 395 10.33 7.52 6.52
CA ARG A 395 10.88 7.73 7.86
C ARG A 395 10.32 8.98 8.52
N ARG A 396 10.19 10.08 7.76
CA ARG A 396 9.54 11.28 8.27
C ARG A 396 8.07 11.01 8.59
N ILE A 397 7.35 10.37 7.68
CA ILE A 397 5.96 10.00 7.88
C ILE A 397 5.79 9.08 9.10
N ALA A 398 6.74 8.17 9.34
CA ALA A 398 6.72 7.30 10.51
C ALA A 398 6.96 8.07 11.82
N ARG A 399 7.82 9.12 11.83
CA ARG A 399 7.96 10.02 12.98
C ARG A 399 6.67 10.79 13.28
N ASP A 400 6.02 11.34 12.23
CA ASP A 400 4.72 12.00 12.39
C ASP A 400 3.65 11.04 12.92
N PHE A 401 3.75 9.74 12.57
CA PHE A 401 2.89 8.70 13.10
C PHE A 401 3.16 8.41 14.59
N VAL A 402 4.42 8.43 15.02
CA VAL A 402 4.80 8.29 16.45
C VAL A 402 4.15 9.40 17.28
N GLU A 403 4.26 10.66 16.83
CA GLU A 403 3.61 11.79 17.50
C GLU A 403 2.09 11.60 17.65
N MET A 404 1.42 11.12 16.59
CA MET A 404 -0.01 10.83 16.64
C MET A 404 -0.35 9.70 17.61
N ALA A 405 0.51 8.68 17.70
CA ALA A 405 0.32 7.57 18.63
C ALA A 405 0.50 8.01 20.09
N GLU A 406 1.49 8.84 20.38
CA GLU A 406 1.72 9.42 21.71
C GLU A 406 0.55 10.34 22.13
N GLN A 407 0.09 11.19 21.23
CA GLN A 407 -1.10 12.06 21.48
C GLN A 407 -2.36 11.22 21.73
N ALA A 408 -2.56 10.14 20.95
CA ALA A 408 -3.70 9.25 21.13
C ALA A 408 -3.68 8.50 22.46
N ALA A 409 -2.49 8.19 22.99
CA ALA A 409 -2.33 7.53 24.29
C ALA A 409 -2.49 8.48 25.48
N ALA A 410 -2.26 9.77 25.29
CA ALA A 410 -2.38 10.79 26.34
C ALA A 410 -3.83 11.23 26.61
N GLY A 411 -4.78 10.91 25.70
CA GLY A 411 -6.19 11.23 25.86
C GLY A 411 -6.80 12.02 24.76
#